data_b8e807f7a588a061cb1f40a28725ca01
#
_entry.id   b8e807f7a588a061cb1f40a28725ca01
#
_cell.length_a   1.000
_cell.length_b   1.000
_cell.length_c   1.000
_cell.angle_alpha   90.00
_cell.angle_beta   90.00
_cell.angle_gamma   90.00
#
_symmetry.space_group_name_H-M   'P 1'
#
loop_
_entity.id
_entity.type
_entity.pdbx_description
1 polymer ?
#
loop_
_entity_poly.entity_id
_entity_poly.type
_entity_poly.pdbx_seq_one_letter_code
_entity_poly.pdbx_strand_id
1 'polypeptide(L)'
;MKPGAKKIAMERMQILIENAITNARENPELSQRQAFLARRISTRHKIRMPYYLSMVFCKKCKLFIAPGINSRFRIGRASVKSIRISCNLCGHTYRKIISNVD
;
A
#
# COMPACT_ATOMS: atom_id res chain seq x y z
N MET A 1 6.29 -2.46 24.24
CA MET A 1 5.31 -3.33 23.55
C MET A 1 5.78 -4.77 23.58
N LYS A 2 4.87 -5.69 23.87
CA LYS A 2 5.19 -7.13 23.85
C LYS A 2 5.43 -7.60 22.43
N PRO A 3 6.42 -8.49 22.19
CA PRO A 3 6.71 -8.96 20.83
C PRO A 3 5.52 -9.58 20.11
N GLY A 4 4.66 -10.32 20.84
CA GLY A 4 3.46 -10.91 20.25
C GLY A 4 2.45 -9.88 19.77
N ALA A 5 2.38 -8.71 20.42
CA ALA A 5 1.46 -7.65 20.02
C ALA A 5 1.84 -7.04 18.67
N LYS A 6 3.12 -6.89 18.40
CA LYS A 6 3.60 -6.39 17.10
C LYS A 6 3.25 -7.36 15.98
N LYS A 7 3.44 -8.64 16.21
CA LYS A 7 3.13 -9.67 15.21
C LYS A 7 1.63 -9.68 14.88
N ILE A 8 0.78 -9.61 15.90
CA ILE A 8 -0.67 -9.57 15.72
C ILE A 8 -1.08 -8.31 14.96
N ALA A 9 -0.51 -7.16 15.30
CA ALA A 9 -0.81 -5.91 14.62
C ALA A 9 -0.41 -5.97 13.14
N MET A 10 0.76 -6.54 12.84
CA MET A 10 1.23 -6.69 11.46
C MET A 10 0.28 -7.58 10.65
N GLU A 11 -0.16 -8.69 11.23
CA GLU A 11 -1.11 -9.59 10.57
C GLU A 11 -2.44 -8.88 10.29
N ARG A 12 -2.93 -8.07 11.23
CA ARG A 12 -4.17 -7.31 11.05
C ARG A 12 -4.03 -6.28 9.93
N MET A 13 -2.90 -5.58 9.86
CA MET A 13 -2.65 -4.63 8.78
C MET A 13 -2.68 -5.32 7.42
N GLN A 14 -2.02 -6.47 7.33
CA GLN A 14 -1.99 -7.24 6.10
C GLN A 14 -3.39 -7.68 5.66
N ILE A 15 -4.18 -8.22 6.59
CA ILE A 15 -5.54 -8.67 6.31
C ILE A 15 -6.42 -7.50 5.86
N LEU A 16 -6.33 -6.35 6.54
CA LEU A 16 -7.11 -5.17 6.20
C LEU A 16 -6.78 -4.66 4.80
N ILE A 17 -5.50 -4.62 4.44
CA ILE A 17 -5.09 -4.15 3.12
C ILE A 17 -5.51 -5.13 2.03
N GLU A 18 -5.38 -6.44 2.27
CA GLU A 18 -5.84 -7.45 1.33
C GLU A 18 -7.34 -7.33 1.09
N ASN A 19 -8.12 -7.15 2.15
CA ASN A 19 -9.57 -6.96 2.04
C ASN A 19 -9.90 -5.64 1.32
N ALA A 20 -9.13 -4.59 1.58
CA ALA A 20 -9.31 -3.31 0.90
C ALA A 20 -9.10 -3.45 -0.62
N ILE A 21 -8.07 -4.19 -1.02
CA ILE A 21 -7.81 -4.44 -2.44
C ILE A 21 -8.95 -5.23 -3.07
N THR A 22 -9.44 -6.26 -2.37
CA THR A 22 -10.55 -7.09 -2.84
C THR A 22 -11.82 -6.27 -3.02
N ASN A 23 -12.11 -5.35 -2.11
CA ASN A 23 -13.35 -4.55 -2.13
C ASN A 23 -13.24 -3.26 -2.94
N ALA A 24 -12.07 -2.94 -3.48
CA ALA A 24 -11.82 -1.64 -4.09
C ALA A 24 -12.74 -1.32 -5.27
N ARG A 25 -13.13 -2.34 -6.04
CA ARG A 25 -14.00 -2.14 -7.21
C ARG A 25 -15.47 -2.09 -6.82
N GLU A 26 -15.92 -3.04 -5.99
CA GLU A 26 -17.34 -3.18 -5.66
C GLU A 26 -17.79 -2.25 -4.54
N ASN A 27 -16.91 -1.98 -3.58
CA ASN A 27 -17.25 -1.13 -2.44
C ASN A 27 -16.07 -0.23 -2.08
N PRO A 28 -15.85 0.84 -2.86
CA PRO A 28 -14.69 1.72 -2.64
C PRO A 28 -14.70 2.43 -1.30
N GLU A 29 -15.86 2.75 -0.73
CA GLU A 29 -15.92 3.35 0.59
C GLU A 29 -15.40 2.42 1.67
N LEU A 30 -15.84 1.17 1.65
CA LEU A 30 -15.36 0.17 2.58
C LEU A 30 -13.87 -0.06 2.41
N SER A 31 -13.41 -0.12 1.16
CA SER A 31 -11.99 -0.29 0.83
C SER A 31 -11.14 0.81 1.46
N GLN A 32 -11.52 2.07 1.28
CA GLN A 32 -10.79 3.21 1.86
C GLN A 32 -10.80 3.14 3.39
N ARG A 33 -11.91 2.77 3.96
CA ARG A 33 -12.06 2.66 5.42
C ARG A 33 -11.17 1.55 5.98
N GLN A 34 -11.13 0.40 5.32
CA GLN A 34 -10.27 -0.72 5.74
C GLN A 34 -8.79 -0.35 5.66
N ALA A 35 -8.39 0.29 4.57
CA ALA A 35 -7.01 0.73 4.40
C ALA A 35 -6.63 1.79 5.44
N PHE A 36 -7.53 2.70 5.74
CA PHE A 36 -7.32 3.73 6.76
C PHE A 36 -7.12 3.10 8.14
N LEU A 37 -7.90 2.05 8.47
CA LEU A 37 -7.73 1.33 9.72
C LEU A 37 -6.36 0.67 9.81
N ALA A 38 -5.87 0.11 8.70
CA ALA A 38 -4.53 -0.48 8.66
C ALA A 38 -3.46 0.56 8.99
N ARG A 39 -3.57 1.76 8.42
CA ARG A 39 -2.63 2.84 8.72
C ARG A 39 -2.70 3.28 10.17
N ARG A 40 -3.90 3.31 10.74
CA ARG A 40 -4.06 3.65 12.16
C ARG A 40 -3.37 2.63 13.07
N ILE A 41 -3.45 1.36 12.72
CA ILE A 41 -2.74 0.31 13.47
C ILE A 41 -1.23 0.56 13.41
N SER A 42 -0.70 0.86 12.25
CA SER A 42 0.71 1.18 12.07
C SER A 42 1.14 2.36 12.97
N THR A 43 0.38 3.44 12.95
CA THR A 43 0.68 4.63 13.73
C THR A 43 0.54 4.38 15.23
N ARG A 44 -0.55 3.72 15.63
CA ARG A 44 -0.85 3.48 17.05
C ARG A 44 0.19 2.59 17.72
N HIS A 45 0.65 1.57 17.02
CA HIS A 45 1.64 0.63 17.57
C HIS A 45 3.08 0.97 17.18
N LYS A 46 3.29 2.09 16.50
CA LYS A 46 4.60 2.55 16.04
C LYS A 46 5.34 1.48 15.24
N ILE A 47 4.58 0.77 14.39
CA ILE A 47 5.12 -0.26 13.51
C ILE A 47 5.31 0.32 12.12
N ARG A 48 6.53 0.21 11.57
CA ARG A 48 6.78 0.66 10.22
C ARG A 48 6.10 -0.29 9.24
N MET A 49 5.21 0.24 8.40
CA MET A 49 4.52 -0.55 7.40
C MET A 49 5.51 -1.02 6.34
N PRO A 50 5.58 -2.33 6.03
CA PRO A 50 6.46 -2.82 4.96
C PRO A 50 6.10 -2.19 3.63
N TYR A 51 7.08 -2.08 2.72
CA TYR A 51 6.84 -1.43 1.44
C TYR A 51 5.71 -2.08 0.64
N TYR A 52 5.62 -3.40 0.65
CA TYR A 52 4.58 -4.10 -0.11
C TYR A 52 3.17 -3.76 0.36
N LEU A 53 3.00 -3.26 1.58
CA LEU A 53 1.73 -2.74 2.07
C LEU A 53 1.60 -1.24 1.87
N SER A 54 2.70 -0.49 2.03
CA SER A 54 2.66 0.96 1.94
C SER A 54 2.54 1.47 0.51
N MET A 55 2.91 0.66 -0.48
CA MET A 55 2.85 1.07 -1.88
C MET A 55 1.43 1.26 -2.41
N VAL A 56 0.42 0.75 -1.69
CA VAL A 56 -0.97 0.97 -2.06
C VAL A 56 -1.54 2.27 -1.50
N PHE A 57 -0.70 3.11 -0.90
CA PHE A 57 -1.09 4.45 -0.45
C PHE A 57 -0.31 5.49 -1.25
N CYS A 58 -1.02 6.50 -1.74
CA CYS A 58 -0.36 7.61 -2.44
C CYS A 58 0.44 8.46 -1.45
N LYS A 59 1.68 8.77 -1.79
CA LYS A 59 2.53 9.59 -0.92
C LYS A 59 2.10 11.04 -0.89
N LYS A 60 1.40 11.51 -1.93
CA LYS A 60 0.97 12.89 -2.03
C LYS A 60 -0.41 13.12 -1.46
N CYS A 61 -1.43 12.37 -1.92
CA CYS A 61 -2.80 12.56 -1.45
C CYS A 61 -3.16 11.70 -0.23
N LYS A 62 -2.28 10.76 0.15
CA LYS A 62 -2.43 9.90 1.32
C LYS A 62 -3.61 8.93 1.26
N LEU A 63 -4.31 8.85 0.13
CA LEU A 63 -5.44 7.95 -0.03
C LEU A 63 -4.97 6.56 -0.47
N PHE A 64 -5.81 5.56 -0.18
CA PHE A 64 -5.57 4.21 -0.65
C PHE A 64 -5.77 4.13 -2.17
N ILE A 65 -4.78 3.59 -2.86
CA ILE A 65 -4.80 3.47 -4.32
C ILE A 65 -4.64 1.99 -4.70
N ALA A 66 -5.78 1.32 -4.93
CA ALA A 66 -5.77 -0.09 -5.30
C ALA A 66 -5.13 -0.28 -6.69
N PRO A 67 -4.23 -1.27 -6.85
CA PRO A 67 -3.60 -1.54 -8.14
C PRO A 67 -4.63 -1.86 -9.23
N GLY A 68 -4.52 -1.18 -10.38
CA GLY A 68 -5.40 -1.40 -11.50
C GLY A 68 -6.78 -0.76 -11.39
N ILE A 69 -7.09 -0.12 -10.25
CA ILE A 69 -8.36 0.55 -10.03
C ILE A 69 -8.16 2.05 -9.86
N ASN A 70 -7.49 2.45 -8.76
CA ASN A 70 -7.19 3.86 -8.48
C ASN A 70 -5.77 4.24 -8.83
N SER A 71 -4.98 3.29 -9.30
CA SER A 71 -3.59 3.51 -9.62
C SER A 71 -3.13 2.60 -10.73
N ARG A 72 -2.03 2.98 -11.38
CA ARG A 72 -1.39 2.17 -12.41
C ARG A 72 -0.01 1.79 -11.92
N PHE A 73 0.25 0.49 -11.88
CA PHE A 73 1.55 -0.05 -11.51
C PHE A 73 2.25 -0.55 -12.77
N ARG A 74 3.48 -0.10 -13.02
CA ARG A 74 4.28 -0.55 -14.14
C ARG A 74 5.65 -1.00 -13.66
N ILE A 75 6.15 -2.09 -14.24
CA ILE A 75 7.48 -2.58 -13.94
C ILE A 75 8.42 -2.15 -15.07
N GLY A 76 9.45 -1.38 -14.71
CA GLY A 76 10.47 -0.94 -15.64
C GLY A 76 11.52 -2.03 -15.88
N ARG A 77 11.96 -2.15 -17.12
CA ARG A 77 12.97 -3.14 -17.52
C ARG A 77 14.22 -2.46 -18.05
N ALA A 78 14.92 -1.75 -17.19
CA ALA A 78 16.23 -1.24 -17.54
C ALA A 78 17.29 -2.07 -16.82
N SER A 79 18.48 -1.53 -16.66
CA SER A 79 19.53 -2.20 -15.88
C SER A 79 19.12 -2.43 -14.44
N VAL A 80 18.06 -1.74 -13.99
CA VAL A 80 17.52 -1.84 -12.64
C VAL A 80 16.02 -2.10 -12.75
N LYS A 81 15.53 -3.11 -12.02
CA LYS A 81 14.07 -3.32 -11.91
C LYS A 81 13.46 -2.27 -11.02
N SER A 82 12.40 -1.64 -11.49
CA SER A 82 11.69 -0.61 -10.73
C SER A 82 10.20 -0.76 -10.91
N ILE A 83 9.44 -0.31 -9.90
CA ILE A 83 7.98 -0.19 -9.99
C ILE A 83 7.66 1.29 -10.12
N ARG A 84 6.90 1.64 -11.17
CA ARG A 84 6.35 2.98 -11.33
C ARG A 84 4.88 2.95 -10.93
N ILE A 85 4.51 3.81 -9.99
CA ILE A 85 3.17 3.86 -9.46
C ILE A 85 2.57 5.22 -9.79
N SER A 86 1.45 5.23 -10.50
CA SER A 86 0.73 6.46 -10.85
C SER A 86 -0.59 6.48 -10.11
N CYS A 87 -0.83 7.52 -9.31
CA CYS A 87 -2.07 7.69 -8.60
C CYS A 87 -3.10 8.32 -9.53
N ASN A 88 -4.24 7.66 -9.75
CA ASN A 88 -5.30 8.19 -10.60
C ASN A 88 -6.16 9.24 -9.91
N LEU A 89 -6.02 9.41 -8.59
CA LEU A 89 -6.82 10.35 -7.82
C LEU A 89 -6.21 11.76 -7.80
N CYS A 90 -4.87 11.86 -7.72
CA CYS A 90 -4.20 13.16 -7.69
C CYS A 90 -3.20 13.35 -8.84
N GLY A 91 -2.98 12.33 -9.65
CA GLY A 91 -2.07 12.41 -10.80
C GLY A 91 -0.59 12.29 -10.47
N HIS A 92 -0.24 12.09 -9.21
CA HIS A 92 1.17 11.97 -8.81
C HIS A 92 1.74 10.62 -9.25
N THR A 93 2.97 10.66 -9.78
CA THR A 93 3.70 9.45 -10.18
C THR A 93 4.99 9.37 -9.40
N TYR A 94 5.31 8.18 -8.90
CA TYR A 94 6.57 7.96 -8.21
C TYR A 94 7.12 6.57 -8.55
N ARG A 95 8.40 6.38 -8.23
CA ARG A 95 9.13 5.20 -8.67
C ARG A 95 9.89 4.60 -7.51
N LYS A 96 9.89 3.27 -7.41
CA LYS A 96 10.67 2.54 -6.41
C LYS A 96 11.57 1.55 -7.11
N ILE A 97 12.85 1.59 -6.80
CA ILE A 97 13.82 0.61 -7.29
C ILE A 97 13.68 -0.66 -6.44
N ILE A 98 13.45 -1.80 -7.12
CA ILE A 98 13.24 -3.08 -6.44
C ILE A 98 14.54 -3.85 -6.31
N SER A 99 15.27 -3.99 -7.43
CA SER A 99 16.51 -4.75 -7.45
C SER A 99 17.33 -4.38 -8.68
N ASN A 100 18.64 -4.62 -8.59
CA ASN A 100 19.51 -4.50 -9.75
C ASN A 100 19.35 -5.73 -10.63
N VAL A 101 19.40 -5.52 -11.94
CA VAL A 101 19.38 -6.62 -12.91
C VAL A 101 20.82 -6.90 -13.31
N ASP A 102 21.31 -8.04 -12.89
CA ASP A 102 22.68 -8.46 -13.24
C ASP A 102 22.73 -9.24 -14.54
#